data_8b54ae75bd1059b1cb7b66760f82caf5
#
_entry.id   8b54ae75bd1059b1cb7b66760f82caf5
#
_cell.length_a   1.000
_cell.length_b   1.000
_cell.length_c   1.000
_cell.angle_alpha   90.00
_cell.angle_beta   90.00
_cell.angle_gamma   90.00
#
_symmetry.space_group_name_H-M   'P 1'
#
loop_
_entity.id
_entity.type
_entity.pdbx_description
1 polymer ?
#
loop_
_entity_poly.entity_id
_entity_poly.type
_entity_poly.pdbx_seq_one_letter_code
_entity_poly.pdbx_strand_id
1 'polypeptide(L)'
;MSSGAAGMGSGAAEMGSGELGMGSGATGMGSGELGMGSGAAGMGSEVARLLEAVDFAARKHKDQRRMDPEGTPYINHPIAVARILAHEAGVTDAVVLQAALLHDTVEDTDTTFSEIEQRFGAAVRSVVEEVTDDKSLPKAERKRLQIERAPVCSRRAKLVKLADKLHNLRDLNRCTPQGWSEERVQEYFRWAARVVSGLRGTSAALEGALQRLFQERGVPT
;
A
#
# COMPACT_ATOMS: atom_id res chain seq x y z
N MET A 1 15.55 14.98 -27.86
CA MET A 1 14.43 15.41 -27.02
C MET A 1 13.87 14.17 -26.37
N SER A 2 14.34 13.85 -25.17
CA SER A 2 13.98 12.63 -24.42
C SER A 2 13.03 13.04 -23.29
N SER A 3 11.76 12.72 -23.45
CA SER A 3 10.74 12.95 -22.41
C SER A 3 10.76 11.79 -21.42
N GLY A 4 11.36 12.01 -20.26
CA GLY A 4 11.29 11.09 -19.12
C GLY A 4 9.87 11.03 -18.56
N ALA A 5 9.19 9.90 -18.73
CA ALA A 5 7.88 9.67 -18.14
C ALA A 5 8.06 9.08 -16.74
N ALA A 6 7.92 9.92 -15.71
CA ALA A 6 7.81 9.47 -14.32
C ALA A 6 6.51 8.70 -14.12
N GLY A 7 6.54 7.53 -13.49
CA GLY A 7 5.40 6.64 -13.33
C GLY A 7 4.90 6.53 -11.91
N MET A 8 3.57 6.49 -11.73
CA MET A 8 3.01 5.87 -10.53
C MET A 8 3.03 4.35 -10.75
N GLY A 9 3.79 3.62 -9.94
CA GLY A 9 3.59 2.21 -9.68
C GLY A 9 2.31 2.01 -8.87
N SER A 10 1.94 0.82 -8.45
CA SER A 10 0.87 0.66 -7.47
C SER A 10 1.14 1.43 -6.18
N GLY A 11 2.32 1.88 -5.95
CA GLY A 11 2.67 3.00 -5.10
C GLY A 11 3.34 4.07 -5.93
N ALA A 12 2.88 5.28 -5.93
CA ALA A 12 3.39 6.34 -6.76
C ALA A 12 4.63 7.01 -6.17
N ALA A 13 5.79 6.40 -6.25
CA ALA A 13 7.03 7.13 -5.94
C ALA A 13 8.20 6.60 -6.78
N GLU A 14 8.59 7.33 -7.79
CA GLU A 14 9.96 7.33 -8.28
C GLU A 14 10.60 8.66 -7.90
N MET A 15 11.50 8.62 -6.97
CA MET A 15 12.52 9.67 -6.78
C MET A 15 13.83 9.03 -6.33
N GLY A 16 14.88 9.43 -6.99
CA GLY A 16 16.23 9.00 -7.05
C GLY A 16 16.97 8.58 -5.78
N SER A 17 17.87 7.66 -6.02
CA SER A 17 18.95 7.17 -5.18
C SER A 17 19.89 8.30 -4.69
N GLY A 18 20.10 8.35 -3.39
CA GLY A 18 21.23 9.04 -2.76
C GLY A 18 21.83 8.12 -1.71
N GLU A 19 23.04 7.66 -1.96
CA GLU A 19 23.87 6.85 -1.05
C GLU A 19 24.34 7.62 0.18
N LEU A 20 24.67 6.83 1.20
CA LEU A 20 25.60 6.97 2.33
C LEU A 20 24.88 6.84 3.68
N GLY A 21 25.24 5.94 4.55
CA GLY A 21 26.43 5.57 5.18
C GLY A 21 26.16 4.96 6.57
N MET A 22 26.91 4.03 6.96
CA MET A 22 27.02 3.15 8.13
C MET A 22 26.74 3.76 9.53
N GLY A 23 26.26 2.90 10.44
CA GLY A 23 26.37 3.11 11.88
C GLY A 23 25.81 1.97 12.71
N SER A 24 26.68 1.10 13.21
CA SER A 24 26.43 -0.01 14.09
C SER A 24 26.20 0.41 15.56
N GLY A 25 25.41 -0.35 16.31
CA GLY A 25 25.35 -0.24 17.77
C GLY A 25 24.41 -1.25 18.42
N ALA A 26 24.97 -2.18 19.16
CA ALA A 26 24.32 -3.31 19.81
C ALA A 26 23.96 -3.05 21.29
N THR A 27 23.26 -4.07 21.87
CA THR A 27 23.03 -4.44 23.28
C THR A 27 21.87 -3.74 23.99
N GLY A 28 21.02 -4.41 24.75
CA GLY A 28 21.00 -5.58 25.56
C GLY A 28 19.72 -5.75 26.38
N MET A 29 19.39 -6.96 26.69
CA MET A 29 18.64 -7.64 27.75
C MET A 29 17.62 -6.92 28.65
N GLY A 30 16.50 -7.64 28.88
CA GLY A 30 15.62 -7.46 30.03
C GLY A 30 14.35 -8.30 29.96
N SER A 31 14.38 -9.49 30.57
CA SER A 31 13.24 -10.40 30.76
C SER A 31 12.33 -9.92 31.90
N GLY A 32 11.02 -10.07 31.74
CA GLY A 32 10.02 -9.91 32.77
C GLY A 32 8.67 -10.45 32.36
N GLU A 33 8.37 -11.71 32.72
CA GLU A 33 7.03 -12.29 32.64
C GLU A 33 6.10 -11.72 33.70
N LEU A 34 4.93 -11.32 33.32
CA LEU A 34 3.74 -11.35 34.19
C LEU A 34 2.52 -11.66 33.33
N GLY A 35 1.99 -12.85 33.46
CA GLY A 35 0.77 -13.27 32.82
C GLY A 35 -0.47 -12.66 33.48
N MET A 36 -1.49 -12.34 32.66
CA MET A 36 -2.90 -12.42 33.02
C MET A 36 -3.80 -12.02 31.84
N GLY A 37 -4.81 -12.82 31.54
CA GLY A 37 -5.99 -12.43 30.77
C GLY A 37 -5.91 -12.66 29.24
N SER A 38 -6.34 -13.85 28.76
CA SER A 38 -6.21 -14.23 27.34
C SER A 38 -6.97 -13.34 26.32
N GLY A 39 -7.96 -12.59 26.73
CA GLY A 39 -8.71 -11.70 25.81
C GLY A 39 -8.09 -10.31 25.70
N ALA A 40 -7.72 -9.69 26.81
CA ALA A 40 -7.11 -8.34 26.83
C ALA A 40 -5.64 -8.38 26.35
N ALA A 41 -4.93 -9.47 26.62
CA ALA A 41 -3.57 -9.67 26.11
C ALA A 41 -3.54 -9.88 24.58
N GLY A 42 -4.56 -10.51 23.99
CA GLY A 42 -4.69 -10.69 22.53
C GLY A 42 -4.84 -9.33 21.82
N MET A 43 -5.72 -8.46 22.31
CA MET A 43 -5.98 -7.14 21.72
C MET A 43 -4.81 -6.18 21.90
N GLY A 44 -4.16 -6.17 23.07
CA GLY A 44 -2.93 -5.39 23.30
C GLY A 44 -1.79 -5.84 22.39
N SER A 45 -1.67 -7.14 22.12
CA SER A 45 -0.71 -7.70 21.17
C SER A 45 -0.99 -7.27 19.71
N GLU A 46 -2.26 -7.19 19.28
CA GLU A 46 -2.62 -6.76 17.93
C GLU A 46 -2.36 -5.27 17.71
N VAL A 47 -2.74 -4.43 18.67
CA VAL A 47 -2.43 -3.00 18.63
C VAL A 47 -0.93 -2.76 18.60
N ALA A 48 -0.16 -3.47 19.43
CA ALA A 48 1.30 -3.36 19.44
C ALA A 48 1.92 -3.75 18.08
N ARG A 49 1.42 -4.80 17.43
CA ARG A 49 1.87 -5.20 16.09
C ARG A 49 1.51 -4.18 15.00
N LEU A 50 0.35 -3.54 15.09
CA LEU A 50 -0.01 -2.47 14.17
C LEU A 50 0.89 -1.24 14.35
N LEU A 51 1.18 -0.85 15.60
CA LEU A 51 2.11 0.25 15.89
C LEU A 51 3.53 -0.06 15.41
N GLU A 52 4.01 -1.29 15.57
CA GLU A 52 5.30 -1.74 15.02
C GLU A 52 5.32 -1.62 13.48
N ALA A 53 4.23 -2.01 12.79
CA ALA A 53 4.14 -1.88 11.34
C ALA A 53 4.13 -0.40 10.89
N VAL A 54 3.43 0.48 11.62
CA VAL A 54 3.43 1.93 11.35
C VAL A 54 4.82 2.52 11.52
N ASP A 55 5.48 2.22 12.66
CA ASP A 55 6.82 2.74 12.96
C ASP A 55 7.84 2.24 11.93
N PHE A 56 7.80 0.95 11.57
CA PHE A 56 8.64 0.38 10.54
C PHE A 56 8.44 1.08 9.18
N ALA A 57 7.19 1.18 8.70
CA ALA A 57 6.87 1.82 7.45
C ALA A 57 7.26 3.32 7.45
N ALA A 58 7.07 4.03 8.57
CA ALA A 58 7.45 5.43 8.70
C ALA A 58 8.96 5.64 8.57
N ARG A 59 9.76 4.75 9.19
CA ARG A 59 11.23 4.79 9.05
C ARG A 59 11.69 4.50 7.63
N LYS A 60 11.08 3.51 6.97
CA LYS A 60 11.44 3.12 5.59
C LYS A 60 11.07 4.21 4.57
N HIS A 61 9.95 4.88 4.74
CA HIS A 61 9.46 5.93 3.87
C HIS A 61 9.83 7.36 4.31
N LYS A 62 10.77 7.54 5.27
CA LYS A 62 11.07 8.83 5.92
C LYS A 62 11.38 9.97 4.94
N ASP A 63 12.08 9.66 3.85
CA ASP A 63 12.54 10.63 2.86
C ASP A 63 11.61 10.70 1.63
N GLN A 64 10.63 9.82 1.53
CA GLN A 64 9.67 9.76 0.44
C GLN A 64 8.55 10.78 0.60
N ARG A 65 8.11 11.35 -0.53
CA ARG A 65 7.00 12.32 -0.58
C ARG A 65 5.99 11.92 -1.65
N ARG A 66 4.74 12.25 -1.43
CA ARG A 66 3.67 12.16 -2.43
C ARG A 66 3.93 13.21 -3.53
N MET A 67 3.36 12.98 -4.71
CA MET A 67 3.49 13.89 -5.86
C MET A 67 2.46 15.04 -5.82
N ASP A 68 1.79 15.26 -4.70
CA ASP A 68 0.94 16.41 -4.51
C ASP A 68 1.80 17.70 -4.37
N PRO A 69 1.23 18.90 -4.64
CA PRO A 69 1.97 20.15 -4.56
C PRO A 69 2.56 20.45 -3.18
N GLU A 70 1.99 19.86 -2.11
CA GLU A 70 2.41 20.06 -0.73
C GLU A 70 3.61 19.19 -0.35
N GLY A 71 3.94 18.18 -1.16
CA GLY A 71 5.00 17.22 -0.85
C GLY A 71 4.69 16.42 0.42
N THR A 72 3.46 15.98 0.56
CA THR A 72 2.96 15.23 1.73
C THR A 72 3.87 14.03 2.03
N PRO A 73 4.26 13.77 3.30
CA PRO A 73 5.03 12.58 3.65
C PRO A 73 4.36 11.30 3.16
N TYR A 74 5.15 10.41 2.53
CA TYR A 74 4.59 9.22 1.87
C TYR A 74 3.84 8.30 2.83
N ILE A 75 4.29 8.20 4.10
CA ILE A 75 3.67 7.36 5.13
C ILE A 75 2.17 7.64 5.34
N ASN A 76 1.70 8.84 5.00
CA ASN A 76 0.27 9.16 5.10
C ASN A 76 -0.58 8.27 4.17
N HIS A 77 -0.01 7.79 3.03
CA HIS A 77 -0.70 6.89 2.12
C HIS A 77 -0.97 5.51 2.75
N PRO A 78 0.02 4.72 3.19
CA PRO A 78 -0.26 3.41 3.79
C PRO A 78 -1.10 3.50 5.07
N ILE A 79 -0.96 4.57 5.87
CA ILE A 79 -1.86 4.82 7.01
C ILE A 79 -3.29 5.02 6.54
N ALA A 80 -3.51 5.82 5.49
CA ALA A 80 -4.85 6.05 4.94
C ALA A 80 -5.44 4.78 4.32
N VAL A 81 -4.64 3.93 3.66
CA VAL A 81 -5.08 2.62 3.14
C VAL A 81 -5.55 1.71 4.28
N ALA A 82 -4.77 1.58 5.36
CA ALA A 82 -5.15 0.81 6.53
C ALA A 82 -6.42 1.38 7.21
N ARG A 83 -6.53 2.71 7.29
CA ARG A 83 -7.73 3.39 7.83
C ARG A 83 -8.97 3.11 6.98
N ILE A 84 -8.88 3.15 5.65
CA ILE A 84 -9.99 2.80 4.75
C ILE A 84 -10.45 1.38 5.01
N LEU A 85 -9.54 0.42 5.13
CA LEU A 85 -9.87 -0.97 5.45
C LEU A 85 -10.59 -1.10 6.79
N ALA A 86 -10.08 -0.47 7.84
CA ALA A 86 -10.66 -0.58 9.17
C ALA A 86 -12.02 0.12 9.28
N HIS A 87 -12.13 1.36 8.80
CA HIS A 87 -13.32 2.20 9.03
C HIS A 87 -14.40 2.08 7.95
N GLU A 88 -14.02 1.92 6.68
CA GLU A 88 -14.99 1.89 5.59
C GLU A 88 -15.37 0.45 5.19
N ALA A 89 -14.43 -0.50 5.30
CA ALA A 89 -14.68 -1.91 5.00
C ALA A 89 -14.92 -2.78 6.24
N GLY A 90 -14.77 -2.25 7.45
CA GLY A 90 -14.96 -2.97 8.70
C GLY A 90 -13.96 -4.12 8.90
N VAL A 91 -12.77 -4.04 8.30
CA VAL A 91 -11.75 -5.08 8.40
C VAL A 91 -11.07 -5.00 9.76
N THR A 92 -11.13 -6.12 10.49
CA THR A 92 -10.47 -6.31 11.80
C THR A 92 -9.29 -7.30 11.74
N ASP A 93 -9.04 -7.94 10.59
CA ASP A 93 -7.92 -8.86 10.41
C ASP A 93 -6.59 -8.09 10.49
N ALA A 94 -5.86 -8.30 11.58
CA ALA A 94 -4.57 -7.64 11.83
C ALA A 94 -3.53 -7.90 10.73
N VAL A 95 -3.57 -9.08 10.08
CA VAL A 95 -2.67 -9.40 8.96
C VAL A 95 -2.95 -8.48 7.77
N VAL A 96 -4.23 -8.23 7.45
CA VAL A 96 -4.62 -7.31 6.36
C VAL A 96 -4.20 -5.89 6.67
N LEU A 97 -4.43 -5.42 7.91
CA LEU A 97 -4.07 -4.06 8.31
C LEU A 97 -2.56 -3.84 8.34
N GLN A 98 -1.78 -4.82 8.84
CA GLN A 98 -0.32 -4.78 8.76
C GLN A 98 0.18 -4.80 7.31
N ALA A 99 -0.38 -5.67 6.46
CA ALA A 99 -0.02 -5.71 5.05
C ALA A 99 -0.34 -4.38 4.33
N ALA A 100 -1.45 -3.72 4.69
CA ALA A 100 -1.78 -2.39 4.16
C ALA A 100 -0.78 -1.31 4.59
N LEU A 101 -0.27 -1.36 5.82
CA LEU A 101 0.77 -0.45 6.30
C LEU A 101 2.13 -0.69 5.62
N LEU A 102 2.39 -1.92 5.18
CA LEU A 102 3.69 -2.37 4.66
C LEU A 102 3.71 -2.55 3.13
N HIS A 103 2.58 -2.38 2.42
CA HIS A 103 2.41 -2.83 1.04
C HIS A 103 3.41 -2.26 0.05
N ASP A 104 3.87 -1.03 0.27
CA ASP A 104 4.83 -0.35 -0.61
C ASP A 104 6.28 -0.42 -0.12
N THR A 105 6.54 -0.97 1.08
CA THR A 105 7.89 -0.96 1.65
C THR A 105 8.90 -1.76 0.83
N VAL A 106 8.51 -2.94 0.35
CA VAL A 106 9.41 -3.79 -0.47
C VAL A 106 9.56 -3.20 -1.87
N GLU A 107 8.49 -2.64 -2.44
CA GLU A 107 8.55 -2.05 -3.78
C GLU A 107 9.38 -0.77 -3.82
N ASP A 108 9.27 0.08 -2.81
CA ASP A 108 9.72 1.47 -2.87
C ASP A 108 10.91 1.80 -1.95
N THR A 109 11.38 0.84 -1.15
CA THR A 109 12.50 1.04 -0.22
C THR A 109 13.51 -0.11 -0.30
N ASP A 110 14.50 -0.12 0.57
CA ASP A 110 15.48 -1.20 0.71
C ASP A 110 14.96 -2.43 1.46
N THR A 111 13.65 -2.48 1.76
CA THR A 111 13.02 -3.57 2.50
C THR A 111 12.96 -4.84 1.66
N THR A 112 13.26 -5.99 2.28
CA THR A 112 13.13 -7.29 1.63
C THR A 112 11.96 -8.11 2.17
N PHE A 113 11.46 -9.08 1.40
CA PHE A 113 10.44 -10.01 1.88
C PHE A 113 10.91 -10.81 3.10
N SER A 114 12.20 -11.12 3.20
CA SER A 114 12.78 -11.78 4.38
C SER A 114 12.68 -10.90 5.63
N GLU A 115 12.94 -9.60 5.50
CA GLU A 115 12.79 -8.65 6.62
C GLU A 115 11.34 -8.55 7.09
N ILE A 116 10.37 -8.51 6.14
CA ILE A 116 8.95 -8.54 6.47
C ILE A 116 8.58 -9.84 7.21
N GLU A 117 9.03 -10.99 6.71
CA GLU A 117 8.73 -12.29 7.34
C GLU A 117 9.28 -12.41 8.76
N GLN A 118 10.52 -11.99 8.97
CA GLN A 118 11.17 -12.04 10.28
C GLN A 118 10.49 -11.15 11.31
N ARG A 119 9.98 -9.98 10.90
CA ARG A 119 9.37 -9.01 11.83
C ARG A 119 7.87 -9.20 12.01
N PHE A 120 7.16 -9.52 10.94
CA PHE A 120 5.70 -9.51 10.91
C PHE A 120 5.09 -10.89 10.64
N GLY A 121 5.92 -11.88 10.34
CA GLY A 121 5.53 -13.27 10.11
C GLY A 121 5.13 -13.60 8.67
N ALA A 122 5.09 -14.88 8.35
CA ALA A 122 4.86 -15.40 7.01
C ALA A 122 3.51 -15.00 6.42
N ALA A 123 2.46 -14.86 7.26
CA ALA A 123 1.13 -14.46 6.78
C ALA A 123 1.10 -13.04 6.22
N VAL A 124 1.76 -12.09 6.91
CA VAL A 124 1.88 -10.69 6.43
C VAL A 124 2.77 -10.64 5.19
N ARG A 125 3.91 -11.32 5.23
CA ARG A 125 4.84 -11.42 4.08
C ARG A 125 4.14 -11.92 2.83
N SER A 126 3.32 -12.97 2.94
CA SER A 126 2.59 -13.53 1.80
C SER A 126 1.64 -12.50 1.16
N VAL A 127 0.91 -11.74 1.97
CA VAL A 127 0.01 -10.69 1.44
C VAL A 127 0.79 -9.55 0.81
N VAL A 128 1.88 -9.09 1.44
CA VAL A 128 2.75 -8.04 0.89
C VAL A 128 3.32 -8.46 -0.46
N GLU A 129 3.76 -9.72 -0.60
CA GLU A 129 4.27 -10.26 -1.87
C GLU A 129 3.22 -10.23 -2.99
N GLU A 130 1.96 -10.57 -2.69
CA GLU A 130 0.88 -10.54 -3.69
C GLU A 130 0.49 -9.12 -4.15
N VAL A 131 0.83 -8.10 -3.37
CA VAL A 131 0.50 -6.70 -3.69
C VAL A 131 1.70 -5.91 -4.23
N THR A 132 2.93 -6.43 -4.11
CA THR A 132 4.17 -5.83 -4.60
C THR A 132 4.37 -6.11 -6.09
N ASP A 133 4.69 -5.08 -6.87
CA ASP A 133 5.08 -5.22 -8.27
C ASP A 133 6.59 -5.52 -8.41
N ASP A 134 6.95 -6.24 -9.46
CA ASP A 134 8.36 -6.44 -9.83
C ASP A 134 8.88 -5.21 -10.57
N LYS A 135 9.67 -4.38 -9.90
CA LYS A 135 10.26 -3.17 -10.49
C LYS A 135 11.30 -3.43 -11.59
N SER A 136 11.81 -4.65 -11.71
CA SER A 136 12.68 -5.01 -12.83
C SER A 136 11.94 -5.01 -14.18
N LEU A 137 10.61 -5.12 -14.15
CA LEU A 137 9.76 -5.14 -15.34
C LEU A 137 9.40 -3.71 -15.80
N PRO A 138 9.24 -3.52 -17.12
CA PRO A 138 8.72 -2.27 -17.67
C PRO A 138 7.36 -1.89 -17.06
N LYS A 139 7.10 -0.60 -16.90
CA LYS A 139 5.85 -0.08 -16.32
C LYS A 139 4.59 -0.62 -16.98
N ALA A 140 4.58 -0.71 -18.32
CA ALA A 140 3.43 -1.22 -19.06
C ALA A 140 3.14 -2.68 -18.68
N GLU A 141 4.20 -3.47 -18.49
CA GLU A 141 4.10 -4.88 -18.09
C GLU A 141 3.59 -5.01 -16.66
N ARG A 142 4.11 -4.23 -15.72
CA ARG A 142 3.60 -4.19 -14.33
C ARG A 142 2.10 -3.89 -14.31
N LYS A 143 1.66 -2.86 -15.05
CA LYS A 143 0.22 -2.53 -15.16
C LYS A 143 -0.62 -3.65 -15.76
N ARG A 144 -0.12 -4.37 -16.76
CA ARG A 144 -0.77 -5.53 -17.35
C ARG A 144 -0.92 -6.65 -16.31
N LEU A 145 0.17 -6.98 -15.62
CA LEU A 145 0.19 -8.03 -14.61
C LEU A 145 -0.73 -7.73 -13.43
N GLN A 146 -0.89 -6.47 -13.00
CA GLN A 146 -1.87 -6.13 -11.97
C GLN A 146 -3.30 -6.49 -12.38
N ILE A 147 -3.67 -6.28 -13.65
CA ILE A 147 -4.99 -6.68 -14.17
C ILE A 147 -5.14 -8.20 -14.17
N GLU A 148 -4.13 -8.92 -14.67
CA GLU A 148 -4.18 -10.38 -14.81
C GLU A 148 -4.16 -11.11 -13.47
N ARG A 149 -3.41 -10.59 -12.49
CA ARG A 149 -3.29 -11.19 -11.16
C ARG A 149 -4.45 -10.84 -10.23
N ALA A 150 -5.19 -9.78 -10.51
CA ALA A 150 -6.29 -9.33 -9.66
C ALA A 150 -7.34 -10.42 -9.36
N PRO A 151 -7.82 -11.22 -10.34
CA PRO A 151 -8.83 -12.26 -10.05
C PRO A 151 -8.32 -13.38 -9.14
N VAL A 152 -7.03 -13.71 -9.21
CA VAL A 152 -6.45 -14.94 -8.61
C VAL A 152 -5.70 -14.70 -7.30
N CYS A 153 -5.46 -13.45 -6.91
CA CYS A 153 -4.80 -13.16 -5.63
C CYS A 153 -5.74 -13.47 -4.45
N SER A 154 -5.15 -13.66 -3.27
CA SER A 154 -5.88 -13.97 -2.04
C SER A 154 -6.91 -12.89 -1.69
N ARG A 155 -7.94 -13.27 -0.92
CA ARG A 155 -8.93 -12.30 -0.41
C ARG A 155 -8.28 -11.16 0.38
N ARG A 156 -7.23 -11.46 1.17
CA ARG A 156 -6.47 -10.46 1.93
C ARG A 156 -5.78 -9.45 0.99
N ALA A 157 -5.10 -9.94 -0.03
CA ALA A 157 -4.46 -9.09 -1.03
C ALA A 157 -5.49 -8.26 -1.83
N LYS A 158 -6.65 -8.84 -2.18
CA LYS A 158 -7.74 -8.11 -2.84
C LYS A 158 -8.23 -6.93 -1.99
N LEU A 159 -8.39 -7.10 -0.69
CA LEU A 159 -8.79 -6.01 0.22
C LEU A 159 -7.78 -4.88 0.21
N VAL A 160 -6.49 -5.19 0.34
CA VAL A 160 -5.42 -4.17 0.29
C VAL A 160 -5.42 -3.45 -1.05
N LYS A 161 -5.49 -4.18 -2.17
CA LYS A 161 -5.53 -3.59 -3.52
C LYS A 161 -6.75 -2.68 -3.74
N LEU A 162 -7.94 -3.04 -3.24
CA LEU A 162 -9.14 -2.19 -3.33
C LEU A 162 -8.95 -0.88 -2.56
N ALA A 163 -8.44 -0.95 -1.32
CA ALA A 163 -8.23 0.22 -0.49
C ALA A 163 -7.12 1.13 -1.03
N ASP A 164 -6.03 0.56 -1.56
CA ASP A 164 -4.97 1.30 -2.25
C ASP A 164 -5.53 2.07 -3.46
N LYS A 165 -6.24 1.38 -4.36
CA LYS A 165 -6.85 2.05 -5.53
C LYS A 165 -7.85 3.12 -5.11
N LEU A 166 -8.67 2.86 -4.09
CA LEU A 166 -9.62 3.85 -3.58
C LEU A 166 -8.92 5.11 -3.06
N HIS A 167 -7.85 4.95 -2.27
CA HIS A 167 -7.08 6.08 -1.78
C HIS A 167 -6.43 6.87 -2.93
N ASN A 168 -5.75 6.18 -3.86
CA ASN A 168 -5.08 6.83 -4.98
C ASN A 168 -6.05 7.57 -5.90
N LEU A 169 -7.23 7.02 -6.19
CA LEU A 169 -8.25 7.69 -7.01
C LEU A 169 -8.85 8.90 -6.30
N ARG A 170 -9.07 8.83 -4.98
CA ARG A 170 -9.50 9.99 -4.17
C ARG A 170 -8.45 11.11 -4.20
N ASP A 171 -7.19 10.76 -4.08
CA ASP A 171 -6.09 11.73 -4.18
C ASP A 171 -6.06 12.41 -5.55
N LEU A 172 -6.18 11.64 -6.64
CA LEU A 172 -6.23 12.19 -8.00
C LEU A 172 -7.44 13.12 -8.23
N ASN A 173 -8.59 12.83 -7.59
CA ASN A 173 -9.76 13.72 -7.65
C ASN A 173 -9.55 15.00 -6.84
N ARG A 174 -8.84 14.91 -5.71
CA ARG A 174 -8.53 16.06 -4.85
C ARG A 174 -7.48 16.96 -5.48
N CYS A 175 -6.44 16.39 -6.05
CA CYS A 175 -5.31 17.13 -6.58
C CYS A 175 -4.57 16.34 -7.66
N THR A 176 -4.43 16.94 -8.83
CA THR A 176 -3.64 16.36 -9.91
C THR A 176 -2.14 16.46 -9.58
N PRO A 177 -1.38 15.35 -9.64
CA PRO A 177 0.05 15.38 -9.40
C PRO A 177 0.78 16.34 -10.32
N GLN A 178 1.84 16.97 -9.81
CA GLN A 178 2.65 17.88 -10.60
C GLN A 178 3.19 17.20 -11.86
N GLY A 179 3.02 17.84 -13.01
CA GLY A 179 3.45 17.30 -14.31
C GLY A 179 2.52 16.24 -14.93
N TRP A 180 1.33 16.01 -14.36
CA TRP A 180 0.34 15.16 -15.00
C TRP A 180 -0.67 15.98 -15.79
N SER A 181 -1.00 15.49 -17.00
CA SER A 181 -2.14 16.01 -17.77
C SER A 181 -3.45 15.35 -17.33
N GLU A 182 -4.58 15.97 -17.67
CA GLU A 182 -5.90 15.39 -17.42
C GLU A 182 -6.09 14.05 -18.16
N GLU A 183 -5.54 13.91 -19.37
CA GLU A 183 -5.56 12.66 -20.14
C GLU A 183 -4.86 11.54 -19.37
N ARG A 184 -3.72 11.85 -18.74
CA ARG A 184 -2.98 10.86 -17.93
C ARG A 184 -3.75 10.46 -16.68
N VAL A 185 -4.44 11.39 -16.03
CA VAL A 185 -5.34 11.09 -14.91
C VAL A 185 -6.45 10.16 -15.38
N GLN A 186 -7.09 10.48 -16.51
CA GLN A 186 -8.16 9.68 -17.08
C GLN A 186 -7.71 8.27 -17.50
N GLU A 187 -6.50 8.13 -18.04
CA GLU A 187 -5.88 6.83 -18.31
C GLU A 187 -5.66 6.01 -17.04
N TYR A 188 -5.26 6.67 -15.95
CA TYR A 188 -5.10 5.99 -14.67
C TYR A 188 -6.44 5.46 -14.14
N PHE A 189 -7.51 6.25 -14.23
CA PHE A 189 -8.86 5.82 -13.85
C PHE A 189 -9.33 4.62 -14.68
N ARG A 190 -9.15 4.62 -16.01
CA ARG A 190 -9.51 3.47 -16.88
C ARG A 190 -8.73 2.22 -16.52
N TRP A 191 -7.43 2.35 -16.28
CA TRP A 191 -6.59 1.23 -15.85
C TRP A 191 -7.02 0.70 -14.47
N ALA A 192 -7.26 1.57 -13.50
CA ALA A 192 -7.71 1.19 -12.17
C ALA A 192 -9.06 0.45 -12.22
N ALA A 193 -10.00 0.88 -13.06
CA ALA A 193 -11.27 0.19 -13.27
C ALA A 193 -11.07 -1.26 -13.75
N ARG A 194 -10.12 -1.49 -14.67
CA ARG A 194 -9.77 -2.84 -15.13
C ARG A 194 -9.19 -3.71 -14.03
N VAL A 195 -8.32 -3.17 -13.17
CA VAL A 195 -7.80 -3.90 -12.00
C VAL A 195 -8.93 -4.23 -11.03
N VAL A 196 -9.76 -3.24 -10.69
CA VAL A 196 -10.86 -3.39 -9.74
C VAL A 196 -11.89 -4.40 -10.22
N SER A 197 -12.13 -4.52 -11.53
CA SER A 197 -13.05 -5.54 -12.08
C SER A 197 -12.64 -6.96 -11.71
N GLY A 198 -11.34 -7.25 -11.58
CA GLY A 198 -10.82 -8.56 -11.13
C GLY A 198 -10.88 -8.76 -9.60
N LEU A 199 -11.21 -7.72 -8.83
CA LEU A 199 -11.29 -7.77 -7.37
C LEU A 199 -12.73 -7.88 -6.84
N ARG A 200 -13.72 -7.93 -7.73
CA ARG A 200 -15.16 -7.93 -7.38
C ARG A 200 -15.54 -9.10 -6.46
N GLY A 201 -16.59 -8.86 -5.64
CA GLY A 201 -17.08 -9.82 -4.66
C GLY A 201 -16.22 -9.89 -3.39
N THR A 202 -15.31 -8.93 -3.19
CA THR A 202 -14.41 -8.89 -2.03
C THR A 202 -14.95 -8.01 -0.90
N SER A 203 -15.38 -6.78 -1.21
CA SER A 203 -15.93 -5.81 -0.26
C SER A 203 -16.93 -4.88 -0.94
N ALA A 204 -18.22 -5.06 -0.66
CA ALA A 204 -19.29 -4.23 -1.24
C ALA A 204 -19.10 -2.74 -0.92
N ALA A 205 -18.58 -2.39 0.26
CA ALA A 205 -18.35 -1.01 0.67
C ALA A 205 -17.25 -0.34 -0.19
N LEU A 206 -16.10 -1.00 -0.35
CA LEU A 206 -14.99 -0.46 -1.16
C LEU A 206 -15.33 -0.44 -2.65
N GLU A 207 -15.96 -1.50 -3.15
CA GLU A 207 -16.39 -1.61 -4.54
C GLU A 207 -17.42 -0.52 -4.89
N GLY A 208 -18.40 -0.28 -4.00
CA GLY A 208 -19.38 0.80 -4.18
C GLY A 208 -18.75 2.19 -4.15
N ALA A 209 -17.75 2.41 -3.29
CA ALA A 209 -17.01 3.68 -3.26
C ALA A 209 -16.19 3.91 -4.54
N LEU A 210 -15.51 2.87 -5.03
CA LEU A 210 -14.76 2.91 -6.29
C LEU A 210 -15.67 3.14 -7.49
N GLN A 211 -16.83 2.46 -7.52
CA GLN A 211 -17.79 2.61 -8.60
C GLN A 211 -18.31 4.05 -8.72
N ARG A 212 -18.59 4.73 -7.60
CA ARG A 212 -18.96 6.15 -7.61
C ARG A 212 -17.88 7.02 -8.23
N LEU A 213 -16.61 6.83 -7.86
CA LEU A 213 -15.48 7.57 -8.44
C LEU A 213 -15.36 7.35 -9.96
N PHE A 214 -15.54 6.10 -10.43
CA PHE A 214 -15.53 5.80 -11.86
C PHE A 214 -16.69 6.47 -12.60
N GLN A 215 -17.89 6.46 -12.02
CA GLN A 215 -19.07 7.14 -12.59
C GLN A 215 -18.86 8.65 -12.68
N GLU A 216 -18.34 9.30 -11.63
CA GLU A 216 -18.01 10.74 -11.62
C GLU A 216 -17.03 11.12 -12.73
N ARG A 217 -16.13 10.22 -13.11
CA ARG A 217 -15.15 10.40 -14.19
C ARG A 217 -15.60 9.84 -15.55
N GLY A 218 -16.82 9.36 -15.68
CA GLY A 218 -17.33 8.77 -16.92
C GLY A 218 -16.57 7.52 -17.38
N VAL A 219 -16.00 6.75 -16.43
CA VAL A 219 -15.27 5.50 -16.73
C VAL A 219 -16.22 4.32 -16.60
N PRO A 220 -16.44 3.52 -17.66
CA PRO A 220 -17.26 2.32 -17.59
C PRO A 220 -16.60 1.26 -16.70
N THR A 221 -17.44 0.52 -15.93
CA THR A 221 -17.01 -0.52 -14.96
C THR A 221 -17.71 -1.85 -15.18
#